data_9d8435b7f07030ada728a37b7c35fa65
#
_entry.id   9d8435b7f07030ada728a37b7c35fa65
#
_cell.length_a   1.000
_cell.length_b   1.000
_cell.length_c   1.000
_cell.angle_alpha   90.00
_cell.angle_beta   90.00
_cell.angle_gamma   90.00
#
_symmetry.space_group_name_H-M   'P 1'
#
loop_
_entity.id
_entity.type
_entity.pdbx_description
1 polymer ?
#
loop_
_entity_poly.entity_id
_entity_poly.type
_entity_poly.pdbx_seq_one_letter_code
_entity_poly.pdbx_strand_id
1 'polypeptide(L)'
;MNNMSIQEIVAAIKNKQPEIKTVYFVGCGASMSDLFPAKYFLENNAKKLRTSIYTANNFNYSTPAAVDNTSVVITCSLSGGTPETVAATKLARKLGAHVISITNKAGSPLDVEAEYCILHGFYESYGAKMEKPARALELACELLNEYEGYAHYDDMHVGLAKITDLINAAVPMFRPVAKKFAEENYNAPILYVPDDGNAVVKRNHLPFRRILPRTI
;
A
#
# COMPACT_ATOMS: atom_id res chain seq x y z
N MET A 1 -12.77 16.99 -11.04
CA MET A 1 -12.15 15.67 -10.85
C MET A 1 -13.27 14.69 -10.57
N ASN A 2 -13.39 13.61 -11.36
CA ASN A 2 -14.40 12.58 -11.12
C ASN A 2 -13.99 11.81 -9.86
N ASN A 3 -14.80 11.91 -8.82
CA ASN A 3 -14.61 11.17 -7.56
C ASN A 3 -15.12 9.73 -7.78
N MET A 4 -14.38 8.96 -8.60
CA MET A 4 -14.72 7.57 -8.89
C MET A 4 -14.45 6.70 -7.66
N SER A 5 -15.35 5.76 -7.39
CA SER A 5 -15.11 4.70 -6.42
C SER A 5 -14.00 3.74 -6.92
N ILE A 6 -13.44 2.94 -6.02
CA ILE A 6 -12.43 1.95 -6.40
C ILE A 6 -13.00 0.94 -7.40
N GLN A 7 -14.26 0.54 -7.21
CA GLN A 7 -15.01 -0.35 -8.12
C GLN A 7 -15.11 0.25 -9.53
N GLU A 8 -15.50 1.53 -9.62
CA GLU A 8 -15.60 2.24 -10.91
C GLU A 8 -14.25 2.37 -11.61
N ILE A 9 -13.16 2.61 -10.85
CA ILE A 9 -11.79 2.66 -11.38
C ILE A 9 -11.41 1.31 -11.99
N VAL A 10 -11.60 0.22 -11.24
CA VAL A 10 -11.24 -1.13 -11.70
C VAL A 10 -12.08 -1.55 -12.91
N ALA A 11 -13.38 -1.28 -12.89
CA ALA A 11 -14.26 -1.52 -14.04
C ALA A 11 -13.85 -0.70 -15.29
N ALA A 12 -13.44 0.56 -15.09
CA ALA A 12 -12.95 1.39 -16.20
C ALA A 12 -11.65 0.85 -16.81
N ILE A 13 -10.73 0.32 -15.98
CA ILE A 13 -9.51 -0.35 -16.45
C ILE A 13 -9.89 -1.65 -17.19
N LYS A 14 -10.78 -2.46 -16.65
CA LYS A 14 -11.23 -3.70 -17.28
C LYS A 14 -11.84 -3.48 -18.67
N ASN A 15 -12.62 -2.42 -18.81
CA ASN A 15 -13.21 -2.04 -20.10
C ASN A 15 -12.15 -1.63 -21.14
N LYS A 16 -11.06 -0.98 -20.71
CA LYS A 16 -9.95 -0.58 -21.59
C LYS A 16 -9.00 -1.75 -21.87
N GLN A 17 -8.73 -2.57 -20.85
CA GLN A 17 -7.80 -3.67 -20.90
C GLN A 17 -8.42 -4.91 -20.23
N PRO A 18 -9.02 -5.81 -21.03
CA PRO A 18 -9.69 -7.02 -20.54
C PRO A 18 -8.76 -8.00 -19.81
N GLU A 19 -7.45 -7.96 -20.07
CA GLU A 19 -6.47 -8.84 -19.45
C GLU A 19 -5.37 -8.01 -18.76
N ILE A 20 -5.32 -8.08 -17.43
CA ILE A 20 -4.19 -7.60 -16.63
C ILE A 20 -3.38 -8.81 -16.18
N LYS A 21 -2.05 -8.73 -16.32
CA LYS A 21 -1.10 -9.80 -15.95
C LYS A 21 -0.36 -9.48 -14.67
N THR A 22 -0.01 -8.20 -14.45
CA THR A 22 0.85 -7.83 -13.32
C THR A 22 0.36 -6.58 -12.63
N VAL A 23 0.41 -6.62 -11.31
CA VAL A 23 0.15 -5.47 -10.43
C VAL A 23 1.45 -5.09 -9.72
N TYR A 24 1.95 -3.89 -9.98
CA TYR A 24 3.14 -3.33 -9.36
C TYR A 24 2.77 -2.32 -8.29
N PHE A 25 3.37 -2.46 -7.12
CA PHE A 25 3.23 -1.52 -6.02
C PHE A 25 4.49 -0.67 -5.90
N VAL A 26 4.37 0.66 -5.91
CA VAL A 26 5.51 1.57 -5.96
C VAL A 26 5.36 2.70 -4.95
N GLY A 27 6.34 2.89 -4.10
CA GLY A 27 6.33 3.96 -3.11
C GLY A 27 7.70 4.21 -2.48
N CYS A 28 7.77 5.17 -1.56
CA CYS A 28 8.97 5.47 -0.80
C CYS A 28 8.72 5.34 0.69
N GLY A 29 9.65 4.69 1.41
CA GLY A 29 9.59 4.58 2.87
C GLY A 29 8.27 4.03 3.40
N ALA A 30 7.63 4.74 4.32
CA ALA A 30 6.35 4.32 4.91
C ALA A 30 5.24 4.11 3.87
N SER A 31 5.19 4.92 2.80
CA SER A 31 4.20 4.73 1.75
C SER A 31 4.36 3.42 0.98
N MET A 32 5.59 2.92 0.82
CA MET A 32 5.81 1.57 0.28
C MET A 32 5.35 0.50 1.28
N SER A 33 5.64 0.69 2.58
CA SER A 33 5.20 -0.24 3.64
C SER A 33 3.67 -0.33 3.71
N ASP A 34 2.96 0.78 3.51
CA ASP A 34 1.50 0.81 3.50
C ASP A 34 0.87 0.06 2.30
N LEU A 35 1.64 -0.15 1.23
CA LEU A 35 1.22 -0.97 0.07
C LEU A 35 1.46 -2.47 0.29
N PHE A 36 2.29 -2.85 1.27
CA PHE A 36 2.68 -4.24 1.49
C PHE A 36 1.49 -5.17 1.80
N PRO A 37 0.49 -4.80 2.63
CA PRO A 37 -0.68 -5.65 2.86
C PRO A 37 -1.43 -6.01 1.57
N ALA A 38 -1.58 -5.06 0.66
CA ALA A 38 -2.23 -5.28 -0.64
C ALA A 38 -1.41 -6.24 -1.54
N LYS A 39 -0.09 -6.04 -1.59
CA LYS A 39 0.82 -6.95 -2.30
C LYS A 39 0.76 -8.36 -1.74
N TYR A 40 0.84 -8.48 -0.42
CA TYR A 40 0.78 -9.77 0.28
C TYR A 40 -0.56 -10.48 0.04
N PHE A 41 -1.66 -9.73 0.08
CA PHE A 41 -2.99 -10.26 -0.23
C PHE A 41 -3.07 -10.86 -1.63
N LEU A 42 -2.64 -10.13 -2.66
CA LEU A 42 -2.64 -10.63 -4.04
C LEU A 42 -1.71 -11.84 -4.21
N GLU A 43 -0.52 -11.79 -3.63
CA GLU A 43 0.47 -12.89 -3.72
C GLU A 43 -0.06 -14.21 -3.17
N ASN A 44 -0.93 -14.17 -2.15
CA ASN A 44 -1.48 -15.36 -1.52
C ASN A 44 -2.82 -15.81 -2.10
N ASN A 45 -3.53 -14.96 -2.83
CA ASN A 45 -4.89 -15.27 -3.30
C ASN A 45 -5.00 -15.31 -4.82
N ALA A 46 -4.17 -14.58 -5.57
CA ALA A 46 -4.23 -14.55 -7.02
C ALA A 46 -3.56 -15.78 -7.65
N LYS A 47 -4.19 -16.33 -8.68
CA LYS A 47 -3.68 -17.48 -9.45
C LYS A 47 -3.04 -17.05 -10.77
N LYS A 48 -3.53 -15.97 -11.37
CA LYS A 48 -3.11 -15.44 -12.66
C LYS A 48 -2.39 -14.11 -12.54
N LEU A 49 -2.92 -13.19 -11.71
CA LEU A 49 -2.28 -11.91 -11.45
C LEU A 49 -0.96 -12.11 -10.70
N ARG A 50 0.10 -11.60 -11.28
CA ARG A 50 1.40 -11.55 -10.61
C ARG A 50 1.55 -10.22 -9.89
N THR A 51 2.36 -10.18 -8.84
CA THR A 51 2.53 -8.97 -8.06
C THR A 51 3.98 -8.75 -7.65
N SER A 52 4.39 -7.49 -7.58
CA SER A 52 5.71 -7.08 -7.11
C SER A 52 5.64 -5.72 -6.43
N ILE A 53 6.57 -5.45 -5.52
CA ILE A 53 6.68 -4.18 -4.82
C ILE A 53 8.08 -3.60 -5.01
N TYR A 54 8.16 -2.30 -5.28
CA TYR A 54 9.41 -1.58 -5.54
C TYR A 54 9.47 -0.28 -4.74
N THR A 55 10.67 0.11 -4.33
CA THR A 55 10.90 1.52 -4.04
C THR A 55 10.76 2.31 -5.35
N ALA A 56 10.28 3.56 -5.26
CA ALA A 56 10.15 4.37 -6.46
C ALA A 56 11.48 4.57 -7.19
N ASN A 57 12.61 4.67 -6.47
CA ASN A 57 13.92 4.74 -7.08
C ASN A 57 14.28 3.45 -7.84
N ASN A 58 14.08 2.28 -7.24
CA ASN A 58 14.33 1.02 -7.94
C ASN A 58 13.45 0.90 -9.19
N PHE A 59 12.18 1.30 -9.10
CA PHE A 59 11.30 1.31 -10.26
C PHE A 59 11.78 2.25 -11.36
N ASN A 60 12.26 3.45 -11.01
CA ASN A 60 12.74 4.45 -11.99
C ASN A 60 14.03 4.04 -12.69
N TYR A 61 14.99 3.44 -11.97
CA TYR A 61 16.32 3.15 -12.50
C TYR A 61 16.49 1.70 -12.97
N SER A 62 15.59 0.80 -12.56
CA SER A 62 15.61 -0.62 -12.92
C SER A 62 14.18 -1.11 -13.18
N THR A 63 13.49 -0.41 -14.07
CA THR A 63 12.09 -0.70 -14.41
C THR A 63 11.95 -2.14 -14.92
N PRO A 64 11.01 -2.94 -14.40
CA PRO A 64 10.78 -4.29 -14.91
C PRO A 64 10.40 -4.24 -16.40
N ALA A 65 11.06 -5.09 -17.20
CA ALA A 65 10.81 -5.14 -18.63
C ALA A 65 9.37 -5.53 -19.02
N ALA A 66 8.63 -6.15 -18.08
CA ALA A 66 7.24 -6.56 -18.29
C ALA A 66 6.21 -5.46 -17.96
N VAL A 67 6.64 -4.22 -17.69
CA VAL A 67 5.71 -3.09 -17.50
C VAL A 67 5.22 -2.63 -18.87
N ASP A 68 3.93 -2.87 -19.12
CA ASP A 68 3.25 -2.56 -20.37
C ASP A 68 1.75 -2.26 -20.13
N ASN A 69 0.95 -2.26 -21.18
CA ASN A 69 -0.50 -2.04 -21.12
C ASN A 69 -1.27 -3.17 -20.40
N THR A 70 -0.67 -4.32 -20.14
CA THR A 70 -1.25 -5.39 -19.32
C THR A 70 -0.88 -5.27 -17.83
N SER A 71 -0.32 -4.13 -17.44
CA SER A 71 0.14 -3.85 -16.09
C SER A 71 -0.72 -2.79 -15.41
N VAL A 72 -1.01 -3.01 -14.13
CA VAL A 72 -1.49 -1.97 -13.21
C VAL A 72 -0.34 -1.56 -12.31
N VAL A 73 -0.03 -0.27 -12.24
CA VAL A 73 0.98 0.29 -11.32
C VAL A 73 0.27 1.14 -10.26
N ILE A 74 0.35 0.70 -9.02
CA ILE A 74 -0.24 1.39 -7.87
C ILE A 74 0.85 2.19 -7.19
N THR A 75 0.77 3.51 -7.26
CA THR A 75 1.75 4.42 -6.66
C THR A 75 1.20 5.08 -5.41
N CYS A 76 2.04 5.25 -4.38
CA CYS A 76 1.60 5.81 -3.12
C CYS A 76 2.56 6.87 -2.58
N SER A 77 1.99 8.03 -2.19
CA SER A 77 2.68 9.07 -1.44
C SER A 77 1.66 9.84 -0.60
N LEU A 78 1.91 9.99 0.70
CA LEU A 78 1.02 10.70 1.60
C LEU A 78 0.72 12.12 1.10
N SER A 79 1.73 12.92 0.83
CA SER A 79 1.58 14.30 0.34
C SER A 79 1.31 14.40 -1.16
N GLY A 80 1.51 13.31 -1.90
CA GLY A 80 1.46 13.30 -3.36
C GLY A 80 2.57 14.09 -4.06
N GLY A 81 3.57 14.57 -3.30
CA GLY A 81 4.65 15.40 -3.82
C GLY A 81 6.03 14.74 -3.84
N THR A 82 6.17 13.46 -3.46
CA THR A 82 7.45 12.74 -3.46
C THR A 82 7.99 12.63 -4.89
N PRO A 83 9.11 13.29 -5.22
CA PRO A 83 9.57 13.41 -6.61
C PRO A 83 9.80 12.07 -7.30
N GLU A 84 10.38 11.11 -6.58
CA GLU A 84 10.66 9.77 -7.08
C GLU A 84 9.38 9.00 -7.40
N THR A 85 8.33 9.15 -6.57
CA THR A 85 7.04 8.50 -6.80
C THR A 85 6.29 9.14 -7.98
N VAL A 86 6.36 10.46 -8.10
CA VAL A 86 5.80 11.18 -9.26
C VAL A 86 6.53 10.78 -10.55
N ALA A 87 7.85 10.66 -10.51
CA ALA A 87 8.63 10.18 -11.67
C ALA A 87 8.25 8.75 -12.07
N ALA A 88 8.08 7.85 -11.09
CA ALA A 88 7.63 6.47 -11.34
C ALA A 88 6.23 6.42 -11.96
N THR A 89 5.31 7.28 -11.51
CA THR A 89 3.97 7.44 -12.09
C THR A 89 4.03 7.83 -13.56
N LYS A 90 4.81 8.86 -13.88
CA LYS A 90 5.02 9.32 -15.27
C LYS A 90 5.64 8.22 -16.14
N LEU A 91 6.65 7.54 -15.61
CA LEU A 91 7.34 6.47 -16.33
C LEU A 91 6.39 5.31 -16.63
N ALA A 92 5.63 4.84 -15.65
CA ALA A 92 4.65 3.78 -15.83
C ALA A 92 3.59 4.14 -16.89
N ARG A 93 3.07 5.37 -16.83
CA ARG A 93 2.14 5.89 -17.85
C ARG A 93 2.76 5.90 -19.25
N LYS A 94 4.00 6.36 -19.37
CA LYS A 94 4.75 6.37 -20.64
C LYS A 94 4.94 4.97 -21.23
N LEU A 95 5.07 3.96 -20.38
CA LEU A 95 5.19 2.55 -20.78
C LEU A 95 3.84 1.89 -21.13
N GLY A 96 2.74 2.62 -20.99
CA GLY A 96 1.40 2.15 -21.31
C GLY A 96 0.65 1.49 -20.16
N ALA A 97 1.23 1.39 -18.96
CA ALA A 97 0.57 0.81 -17.82
C ALA A 97 -0.61 1.68 -17.33
N HIS A 98 -1.63 1.04 -16.78
CA HIS A 98 -2.69 1.70 -16.03
C HIS A 98 -2.17 2.13 -14.66
N VAL A 99 -2.24 3.41 -14.34
CA VAL A 99 -1.66 3.94 -13.12
C VAL A 99 -2.73 4.48 -12.17
N ILE A 100 -2.76 3.90 -10.96
CA ILE A 100 -3.64 4.33 -9.88
C ILE A 100 -2.77 4.88 -8.75
N SER A 101 -3.01 6.12 -8.36
CA SER A 101 -2.30 6.75 -7.24
C SER A 101 -3.14 6.76 -5.97
N ILE A 102 -2.47 6.62 -4.82
CA ILE A 102 -3.08 6.74 -3.49
C ILE A 102 -2.39 7.89 -2.76
N THR A 103 -3.14 8.94 -2.41
CA THR A 103 -2.60 10.12 -1.72
C THR A 103 -3.64 10.76 -0.80
N ASN A 104 -3.19 11.59 0.16
CA ASN A 104 -4.08 12.39 1.01
C ASN A 104 -4.49 13.73 0.36
N LYS A 105 -3.77 14.18 -0.68
CA LYS A 105 -3.91 15.53 -1.20
C LYS A 105 -4.40 15.55 -2.65
N ALA A 106 -5.64 16.00 -2.83
CA ALA A 106 -6.18 16.32 -4.15
C ALA A 106 -5.39 17.44 -4.83
N GLY A 107 -5.23 17.36 -6.14
CA GLY A 107 -4.47 18.32 -6.95
C GLY A 107 -2.94 18.25 -6.72
N SER A 108 -2.46 17.23 -5.99
CA SER A 108 -1.02 17.00 -5.86
C SER A 108 -0.40 16.53 -7.18
N PRO A 109 0.92 16.68 -7.34
CA PRO A 109 1.60 16.17 -8.54
C PRO A 109 1.29 14.70 -8.85
N LEU A 110 1.14 13.87 -7.81
CA LEU A 110 0.82 12.45 -7.97
C LEU A 110 -0.61 12.24 -8.50
N ASP A 111 -1.57 13.00 -8.00
CA ASP A 111 -2.96 12.99 -8.47
C ASP A 111 -3.07 13.43 -9.94
N VAL A 112 -2.35 14.49 -10.30
CA VAL A 112 -2.37 15.04 -11.66
C VAL A 112 -1.74 14.10 -12.70
N GLU A 113 -0.69 13.40 -12.32
CA GLU A 113 0.07 12.53 -13.25
C GLU A 113 -0.52 11.11 -13.38
N ALA A 114 -1.32 10.66 -12.42
CA ALA A 114 -1.94 9.35 -12.46
C ALA A 114 -3.12 9.30 -13.46
N GLU A 115 -3.50 8.11 -13.88
CA GLU A 115 -4.73 7.89 -14.65
C GLU A 115 -5.97 8.00 -13.74
N TYR A 116 -5.84 7.43 -12.54
CA TYR A 116 -6.85 7.49 -11.48
C TYR A 116 -6.18 7.80 -10.16
N CYS A 117 -6.92 8.45 -9.27
CA CYS A 117 -6.44 8.78 -7.94
C CYS A 117 -7.46 8.39 -6.86
N ILE A 118 -6.97 7.72 -5.84
CA ILE A 118 -7.72 7.37 -4.63
C ILE A 118 -7.25 8.29 -3.52
N LEU A 119 -8.18 9.06 -2.95
CA LEU A 119 -7.91 9.90 -1.81
C LEU A 119 -8.19 9.16 -0.50
N HIS A 120 -7.42 9.47 0.54
CA HIS A 120 -7.60 8.92 1.89
C HIS A 120 -7.40 9.99 2.96
N GLY A 121 -8.06 9.83 4.12
CA GLY A 121 -7.75 10.56 5.34
C GLY A 121 -6.44 10.07 5.98
N PHE A 122 -5.86 10.87 6.87
CA PHE A 122 -4.67 10.46 7.62
C PHE A 122 -4.58 11.12 8.99
N TYR A 123 -5.03 12.37 9.11
CA TYR A 123 -4.76 13.19 10.30
C TYR A 123 -5.90 13.24 11.30
N GLU A 124 -7.06 12.70 10.96
CA GLU A 124 -8.29 12.83 11.75
C GLU A 124 -8.28 11.97 13.02
N SER A 125 -7.74 10.76 12.95
CA SER A 125 -7.70 9.81 14.08
C SER A 125 -6.63 8.74 13.89
N TYR A 126 -6.46 7.86 14.89
CA TYR A 126 -5.60 6.67 14.75
C TYR A 126 -6.12 5.71 13.68
N GLY A 127 -7.44 5.53 13.60
CA GLY A 127 -8.06 4.71 12.56
C GLY A 127 -7.86 5.28 11.17
N ALA A 128 -7.97 6.61 11.02
CA ALA A 128 -7.74 7.29 9.74
C ALA A 128 -6.32 7.08 9.18
N LYS A 129 -5.31 6.86 10.03
CA LYS A 129 -3.96 6.48 9.59
C LYS A 129 -3.92 5.16 8.85
N MET A 130 -4.88 4.27 9.13
CA MET A 130 -5.00 2.97 8.47
C MET A 130 -5.79 3.03 7.16
N GLU A 131 -6.40 4.15 6.82
CA GLU A 131 -7.13 4.27 5.56
C GLU A 131 -6.23 4.07 4.35
N LYS A 132 -5.01 4.56 4.37
CA LYS A 132 -4.08 4.41 3.25
C LYS A 132 -3.77 2.94 2.92
N PRO A 133 -3.31 2.09 3.86
CA PRO A 133 -3.16 0.66 3.60
C PRO A 133 -4.50 -0.06 3.34
N ALA A 134 -5.60 0.39 3.97
CA ALA A 134 -6.93 -0.17 3.71
C ALA A 134 -7.41 0.10 2.28
N ARG A 135 -7.22 1.32 1.74
CA ARG A 135 -7.53 1.64 0.35
C ARG A 135 -6.68 0.84 -0.65
N ALA A 136 -5.40 0.62 -0.33
CA ALA A 136 -4.55 -0.25 -1.15
C ALA A 136 -5.05 -1.70 -1.14
N LEU A 137 -5.46 -2.21 0.02
CA LEU A 137 -5.99 -3.56 0.17
C LEU A 137 -7.35 -3.72 -0.51
N GLU A 138 -8.24 -2.73 -0.39
CA GLU A 138 -9.52 -2.67 -1.09
C GLU A 138 -9.30 -2.74 -2.61
N LEU A 139 -8.40 -1.89 -3.14
CA LEU A 139 -8.06 -1.90 -4.57
C LEU A 139 -7.51 -3.27 -5.04
N ALA A 140 -6.67 -3.91 -4.24
CA ALA A 140 -6.15 -5.23 -4.55
C ALA A 140 -7.27 -6.29 -4.56
N CYS A 141 -8.23 -6.21 -3.63
CA CYS A 141 -9.40 -7.08 -3.58
C CYS A 141 -10.29 -6.89 -4.81
N GLU A 142 -10.54 -5.63 -5.22
CA GLU A 142 -11.31 -5.32 -6.42
C GLU A 142 -10.64 -5.88 -7.68
N LEU A 143 -9.33 -5.65 -7.84
CA LEU A 143 -8.57 -6.20 -8.96
C LEU A 143 -8.64 -7.72 -9.01
N LEU A 144 -8.47 -8.39 -7.88
CA LEU A 144 -8.57 -9.85 -7.80
C LEU A 144 -9.97 -10.32 -8.19
N ASN A 145 -11.01 -9.70 -7.62
CA ASN A 145 -12.39 -10.08 -7.91
C ASN A 145 -12.75 -9.88 -9.37
N GLU A 146 -12.39 -8.73 -9.96
CA GLU A 146 -12.72 -8.39 -11.35
C GLU A 146 -12.01 -9.29 -12.38
N TYR A 147 -10.76 -9.67 -12.12
CA TYR A 147 -9.96 -10.43 -13.09
C TYR A 147 -9.95 -11.94 -12.87
N GLU A 148 -10.21 -12.41 -11.65
CA GLU A 148 -10.15 -13.85 -11.32
C GLU A 148 -11.35 -14.38 -10.54
N GLY A 149 -12.13 -13.48 -9.93
CA GLY A 149 -13.12 -13.83 -8.92
C GLY A 149 -12.48 -14.05 -7.55
N TYR A 150 -13.14 -13.58 -6.48
CA TYR A 150 -12.66 -13.77 -5.11
C TYR A 150 -13.80 -14.23 -4.19
N ALA A 151 -13.69 -15.45 -3.65
CA ALA A 151 -14.77 -16.10 -2.89
C ALA A 151 -15.16 -15.36 -1.59
N HIS A 152 -14.24 -14.57 -1.00
CA HIS A 152 -14.45 -13.81 0.24
C HIS A 152 -14.57 -12.31 -0.02
N TYR A 153 -15.01 -11.92 -1.22
CA TYR A 153 -15.10 -10.51 -1.60
C TYR A 153 -16.00 -9.69 -0.65
N ASP A 154 -17.21 -10.18 -0.38
CA ASP A 154 -18.15 -9.48 0.50
C ASP A 154 -17.65 -9.40 1.95
N ASP A 155 -17.06 -10.49 2.46
CA ASP A 155 -16.44 -10.51 3.80
C ASP A 155 -15.32 -9.49 3.94
N MET A 156 -14.50 -9.34 2.89
CA MET A 156 -13.42 -8.35 2.86
C MET A 156 -13.97 -6.92 2.94
N HIS A 157 -15.01 -6.60 2.18
CA HIS A 157 -15.65 -5.29 2.23
C HIS A 157 -16.26 -4.99 3.60
N VAL A 158 -16.96 -5.96 4.19
CA VAL A 158 -17.49 -5.83 5.56
C VAL A 158 -16.38 -5.60 6.59
N GLY A 159 -15.24 -6.27 6.42
CA GLY A 159 -14.07 -6.11 7.29
C GLY A 159 -13.42 -4.73 7.14
N LEU A 160 -13.17 -4.30 5.91
CA LEU A 160 -12.54 -3.01 5.62
C LEU A 160 -13.38 -1.82 6.08
N ALA A 161 -14.70 -1.90 5.95
CA ALA A 161 -15.62 -0.84 6.42
C ALA A 161 -15.53 -0.60 7.92
N LYS A 162 -15.12 -1.59 8.72
CA LYS A 162 -15.00 -1.51 10.18
C LYS A 162 -13.60 -1.15 10.67
N ILE A 163 -12.59 -1.13 9.82
CA ILE A 163 -11.19 -1.07 10.25
C ILE A 163 -10.87 0.19 11.05
N THR A 164 -11.39 1.35 10.64
CA THR A 164 -11.17 2.63 11.34
C THR A 164 -11.72 2.59 12.76
N ASP A 165 -12.93 2.12 12.93
CA ASP A 165 -13.58 2.02 14.25
C ASP A 165 -12.90 0.99 15.15
N LEU A 166 -12.52 -0.17 14.59
CA LEU A 166 -11.77 -1.20 15.32
C LEU A 166 -10.43 -0.67 15.82
N ILE A 167 -9.68 0.06 15.01
CA ILE A 167 -8.41 0.65 15.42
C ILE A 167 -8.62 1.74 16.49
N ASN A 168 -9.60 2.61 16.30
CA ASN A 168 -9.91 3.65 17.29
C ASN A 168 -10.33 3.06 18.64
N ALA A 169 -11.05 1.94 18.64
CA ALA A 169 -11.39 1.21 19.86
C ALA A 169 -10.19 0.46 20.47
N ALA A 170 -9.34 -0.15 19.65
CA ALA A 170 -8.20 -0.94 20.11
C ALA A 170 -7.10 -0.09 20.76
N VAL A 171 -6.80 1.09 20.23
CA VAL A 171 -5.71 1.95 20.73
C VAL A 171 -5.83 2.27 22.22
N PRO A 172 -6.99 2.72 22.78
CA PRO A 172 -7.15 2.92 24.22
C PRO A 172 -6.97 1.65 25.04
N MET A 173 -7.45 0.51 24.53
CA MET A 173 -7.36 -0.78 25.23
C MET A 173 -5.91 -1.25 25.41
N PHE A 174 -5.09 -1.07 24.38
CA PHE A 174 -3.69 -1.52 24.39
C PHE A 174 -2.71 -0.47 24.95
N ARG A 175 -3.12 0.77 25.12
CA ARG A 175 -2.25 1.85 25.63
C ARG A 175 -1.60 1.53 26.99
N PRO A 176 -2.30 0.96 28.00
CA PRO A 176 -1.67 0.61 29.27
C PRO A 176 -0.58 -0.45 29.10
N VAL A 177 -0.81 -1.46 28.26
CA VAL A 177 0.17 -2.52 27.97
C VAL A 177 1.39 -1.94 27.26
N ALA A 178 1.17 -1.10 26.23
CA ALA A 178 2.24 -0.43 25.50
C ALA A 178 3.06 0.51 26.41
N LYS A 179 2.40 1.22 27.34
CA LYS A 179 3.05 2.09 28.33
C LYS A 179 3.96 1.28 29.24
N LYS A 180 3.43 0.21 29.85
CA LYS A 180 4.22 -0.70 30.71
C LYS A 180 5.43 -1.25 29.98
N PHE A 181 5.23 -1.76 28.77
CA PHE A 181 6.31 -2.28 27.93
C PHE A 181 7.38 -1.20 27.64
N ALA A 182 6.97 0.02 27.33
CA ALA A 182 7.90 1.11 27.09
C ALA A 182 8.70 1.48 28.35
N GLU A 183 8.06 1.52 29.52
CA GLU A 183 8.72 1.80 30.81
C GLU A 183 9.75 0.71 31.18
N GLU A 184 9.40 -0.56 30.98
CA GLU A 184 10.30 -1.71 31.26
C GLU A 184 11.52 -1.74 30.32
N ASN A 185 11.37 -1.22 29.10
CA ASN A 185 12.41 -1.31 28.05
C ASN A 185 13.02 0.05 27.67
N TYR A 186 12.75 1.10 28.45
CA TYR A 186 13.19 2.46 28.12
C TYR A 186 14.70 2.58 27.91
N ASN A 187 15.50 1.86 28.70
CA ASN A 187 16.96 1.88 28.64
C ASN A 187 17.55 0.90 27.60
N ALA A 188 16.73 0.12 26.92
CA ALA A 188 17.23 -0.76 25.88
C ALA A 188 17.85 0.07 24.73
N PRO A 189 19.05 -0.26 24.27
CA PRO A 189 19.72 0.52 23.22
C PRO A 189 18.97 0.49 21.92
N ILE A 190 18.34 -0.62 21.59
CA ILE A 190 17.43 -0.80 20.43
C ILE A 190 16.39 -1.83 20.79
N LEU A 191 15.14 -1.53 20.46
CA LEU A 191 14.04 -2.45 20.55
C LEU A 191 13.44 -2.68 19.16
N TYR A 192 13.44 -3.93 18.72
CA TYR A 192 12.79 -4.36 17.49
C TYR A 192 11.53 -5.13 17.84
N VAL A 193 10.38 -4.61 17.46
CA VAL A 193 9.07 -5.26 17.63
C VAL A 193 8.58 -5.70 16.24
N PRO A 194 8.76 -6.97 15.88
CA PRO A 194 8.24 -7.49 14.64
C PRO A 194 6.74 -7.74 14.75
N ASP A 195 6.04 -7.57 13.64
CA ASP A 195 4.71 -8.12 13.42
C ASP A 195 4.80 -9.43 12.61
N ASP A 196 3.66 -10.04 12.30
CA ASP A 196 3.61 -11.28 11.53
C ASP A 196 4.20 -11.11 10.12
N GLY A 197 4.00 -9.97 9.48
CA GLY A 197 4.58 -9.65 8.18
C GLY A 197 6.11 -9.53 8.23
N ASN A 198 6.65 -9.02 9.33
CA ASN A 198 8.09 -8.88 9.55
C ASN A 198 8.77 -10.15 10.10
N ALA A 199 8.01 -11.17 10.51
CA ALA A 199 8.56 -12.44 10.98
C ALA A 199 9.38 -13.16 9.90
N VAL A 200 9.03 -12.98 8.64
CA VAL A 200 9.77 -13.50 7.48
C VAL A 200 11.14 -12.83 7.37
N VAL A 201 11.20 -11.52 7.55
CA VAL A 201 12.46 -10.75 7.56
C VAL A 201 13.38 -11.22 8.70
N LYS A 202 12.81 -11.50 9.87
CA LYS A 202 13.56 -12.01 11.02
C LYS A 202 14.18 -13.39 10.76
N ARG A 203 13.54 -14.27 9.99
CA ARG A 203 14.08 -15.59 9.65
C ARG A 203 15.26 -15.53 8.67
N ASN A 204 15.26 -14.56 7.77
CA ASN A 204 16.21 -14.48 6.68
C ASN A 204 17.40 -13.56 6.95
N HIS A 205 17.34 -12.70 7.94
CA HIS A 205 18.38 -11.75 8.29
C HIS A 205 18.78 -11.89 9.77
N LEU A 206 19.67 -12.84 10.03
CA LEU A 206 20.37 -12.96 11.31
C LEU A 206 21.50 -11.93 11.40
N PRO A 207 21.78 -11.48 12.60
CA PRO A 207 20.91 -10.85 13.59
C PRO A 207 20.84 -9.36 13.30
N PHE A 208 19.68 -8.76 13.34
CA PHE A 208 19.55 -7.33 13.37
C PHE A 208 20.21 -6.79 14.66
N ARG A 209 21.52 -6.69 14.61
CA ARG A 209 22.28 -5.97 15.61
C ARG A 209 22.20 -4.49 15.25
N ARG A 210 21.61 -3.69 16.13
CA ARG A 210 21.64 -2.22 16.16
C ARG A 210 21.52 -1.57 14.77
N ILE A 211 20.33 -1.11 14.42
CA ILE A 211 20.17 -0.29 13.23
C ILE A 211 20.56 1.17 13.52
N LEU A 212 20.33 1.69 14.70
CA LEU A 212 20.79 3.02 15.13
C LEU A 212 21.04 3.06 16.64
N PRO A 213 22.13 3.71 17.12
CA PRO A 213 22.25 4.04 18.53
C PRO A 213 21.21 5.10 18.89
N ARG A 214 20.64 5.03 20.09
CA ARG A 214 19.89 6.15 20.64
C ARG A 214 20.82 7.36 20.71
N THR A 215 20.52 8.40 19.98
CA THR A 215 20.98 9.75 20.29
C THR A 215 20.11 10.25 21.45
N ILE A 216 20.75 10.51 22.56
CA ILE A 216 20.17 11.20 23.73
C ILE A 216 19.83 12.63 23.33
#